data_c3b232770b2bb766288475b643d5e355
#
_entry.id   c3b232770b2bb766288475b643d5e355
#
_cell.length_a   1.000
_cell.length_b   1.000
_cell.length_c   1.000
_cell.angle_alpha   90.00
_cell.angle_beta   90.00
_cell.angle_gamma   90.00
#
_symmetry.space_group_name_H-M   'P 1'
#
loop_
_entity.id
_entity.type
_entity.pdbx_description
1 polymer ?
#
loop_
_entity_poly.entity_id
_entity_poly.type
_entity_poly.pdbx_seq_one_letter_code
_entity_poly.pdbx_strand_id
1 'polypeptide(L)'
;MAKMKDKTLMQKLQEVMPSYLAYYLIWYYSDPTTRVSWDELCAYDANFRCQGDKAGENKTEQFAEENWLIREDVQKGMIIYMQHMKTYNQMKVYQSMLQKALSGDVNSAKYVDDFNSKLDKMLENKTEQNEIEELMKGVNINVN
;
A
#
# COMPACT_ATOMS: atom_id res chain seq x y z
N MET A 1 16.90 23.12 -8.92
CA MET A 1 16.59 22.23 -7.80
C MET A 1 16.02 20.93 -8.31
N ALA A 2 16.66 19.83 -7.98
CA ALA A 2 16.10 18.52 -8.30
C ALA A 2 14.85 18.30 -7.45
N LYS A 3 13.75 17.93 -8.09
CA LYS A 3 12.56 17.48 -7.35
C LYS A 3 12.91 16.23 -6.58
N MET A 4 12.60 16.20 -5.29
CA MET A 4 12.66 14.96 -4.53
C MET A 4 11.67 13.97 -5.14
N LYS A 5 12.17 12.82 -5.56
CA LYS A 5 11.31 11.75 -6.03
C LYS A 5 10.51 11.20 -4.85
N ASP A 6 9.24 10.92 -5.09
CA ASP A 6 8.44 10.19 -4.11
C ASP A 6 9.07 8.83 -3.85
N LYS A 7 9.05 8.41 -2.59
CA LYS A 7 9.58 7.11 -2.22
C LYS A 7 8.70 6.01 -2.78
N THR A 8 9.34 4.95 -3.26
CA THR A 8 8.62 3.73 -3.67
C THR A 8 8.04 3.04 -2.44
N LEU A 9 7.07 2.16 -2.67
CA LEU A 9 6.51 1.34 -1.58
C LEU A 9 7.60 0.57 -0.85
N MET A 10 8.52 -0.05 -1.59
CA MET A 10 9.64 -0.80 -1.00
C MET A 10 10.49 0.09 -0.10
N GLN A 11 10.81 1.29 -0.54
CA GLN A 11 11.60 2.23 0.27
C GLN A 11 10.89 2.62 1.55
N LYS A 12 9.57 2.87 1.48
CA LYS A 12 8.78 3.20 2.66
C LYS A 12 8.74 2.05 3.66
N LEU A 13 8.60 0.82 3.19
CA LEU A 13 8.59 -0.36 4.05
C LEU A 13 9.95 -0.61 4.67
N GLN A 14 11.03 -0.41 3.94
CA GLN A 14 12.39 -0.61 4.44
C GLN A 14 12.77 0.38 5.55
N GLU A 15 12.06 1.49 5.67
CA GLU A 15 12.25 2.44 6.77
C GLU A 15 11.80 1.88 8.12
N VAL A 16 10.86 0.93 8.13
CA VAL A 16 10.28 0.39 9.36
C VAL A 16 10.60 -1.08 9.61
N MET A 17 11.07 -1.81 8.60
CA MET A 17 11.35 -3.24 8.72
C MET A 17 12.53 -3.67 7.85
N PRO A 18 13.15 -4.84 8.16
CA PRO A 18 14.18 -5.42 7.28
C PRO A 18 13.65 -5.74 5.89
N SER A 19 14.54 -5.74 4.90
CA SER A 19 14.19 -5.96 3.50
C SER A 19 13.42 -7.25 3.25
N TYR A 20 13.81 -8.35 3.90
CA TYR A 20 13.13 -9.63 3.68
C TYR A 20 11.66 -9.58 4.12
N LEU A 21 11.35 -8.87 5.19
CA LEU A 21 9.98 -8.70 5.65
C LEU A 21 9.19 -7.79 4.73
N ALA A 22 9.84 -6.77 4.14
CA ALA A 22 9.21 -5.91 3.13
C ALA A 22 8.87 -6.72 1.88
N TYR A 23 9.77 -7.57 1.40
CA TYR A 23 9.49 -8.49 0.28
C TYR A 23 8.31 -9.41 0.59
N TYR A 24 8.31 -9.99 1.78
CA TYR A 24 7.24 -10.87 2.22
C TYR A 24 5.88 -10.15 2.24
N LEU A 25 5.84 -8.95 2.80
CA LEU A 25 4.60 -8.20 2.94
C LEU A 25 4.02 -7.82 1.59
N ILE A 26 4.85 -7.36 0.66
CA ILE A 26 4.40 -7.04 -0.71
C ILE A 26 3.89 -8.30 -1.41
N TRP A 27 4.60 -9.40 -1.26
CA TRP A 27 4.19 -10.69 -1.81
C TRP A 27 2.85 -11.15 -1.24
N TYR A 28 2.69 -11.03 0.06
CA TYR A 28 1.48 -11.45 0.78
C TYR A 28 0.23 -10.73 0.26
N TYR A 29 0.34 -9.43 -0.02
CA TYR A 29 -0.77 -8.64 -0.54
C TYR A 29 -0.90 -8.65 -2.06
N SER A 30 0.04 -9.26 -2.77
CA SER A 30 -0.04 -9.38 -4.23
C SER A 30 -1.05 -10.45 -4.63
N ASP A 31 -1.55 -10.36 -5.88
CA ASP A 31 -2.52 -11.30 -6.41
C ASP A 31 -1.94 -12.73 -6.39
N PRO A 32 -2.60 -13.67 -5.68
CA PRO A 32 -2.12 -15.05 -5.59
C PRO A 32 -1.95 -15.73 -6.95
N THR A 33 -2.66 -15.29 -7.98
CA THR A 33 -2.61 -15.91 -9.31
C THR A 33 -1.42 -15.42 -10.13
N THR A 34 -0.87 -14.25 -9.83
CA THR A 34 0.20 -13.62 -10.61
C THR A 34 1.51 -13.46 -9.86
N ARG A 35 1.49 -13.53 -8.52
CA ARG A 35 2.71 -13.40 -7.72
C ARG A 35 3.62 -14.61 -7.92
N VAL A 36 4.92 -14.41 -7.68
CA VAL A 36 5.89 -15.51 -7.71
C VAL A 36 5.54 -16.57 -6.66
N SER A 37 6.04 -17.79 -6.84
CA SER A 37 5.82 -18.85 -5.85
C SER A 37 6.55 -18.53 -4.55
N TRP A 38 6.15 -19.22 -3.48
CA TRP A 38 6.84 -19.10 -2.19
C TRP A 38 8.33 -19.43 -2.30
N ASP A 39 8.66 -20.49 -3.04
CA ASP A 39 10.06 -20.91 -3.23
C ASP A 39 10.87 -19.85 -3.99
N GLU A 40 10.28 -19.20 -4.98
CA GLU A 40 10.94 -18.10 -5.69
C GLU A 40 11.15 -16.90 -4.77
N LEU A 41 10.17 -16.57 -3.94
CA LEU A 41 10.32 -15.51 -2.95
C LEU A 41 11.45 -15.82 -1.97
N CYS A 42 11.55 -17.06 -1.52
CA CYS A 42 12.60 -17.49 -0.59
C CYS A 42 14.01 -17.34 -1.16
N ALA A 43 14.15 -17.30 -2.48
CA ALA A 43 15.43 -17.09 -3.14
C ALA A 43 15.92 -15.63 -3.08
N TYR A 44 15.05 -14.69 -2.70
CA TYR A 44 15.39 -13.25 -2.69
C TYR A 44 16.27 -12.85 -1.50
N ASP A 45 16.22 -13.59 -0.39
CA ASP A 45 16.95 -13.23 0.81
C ASP A 45 17.25 -14.47 1.65
N ALA A 46 18.44 -14.53 2.24
CA ALA A 46 18.85 -15.65 3.08
C ALA A 46 18.00 -15.82 4.34
N ASN A 47 17.34 -14.77 4.80
CA ASN A 47 16.47 -14.82 5.98
C ASN A 47 15.20 -15.65 5.76
N PHE A 48 14.87 -15.99 4.51
CA PHE A 48 13.78 -16.91 4.20
C PHE A 48 14.18 -18.39 4.38
N ARG A 49 15.45 -18.66 4.64
CA ARG A 49 15.95 -20.02 4.80
C ARG A 49 16.15 -20.37 6.26
N CYS A 50 15.99 -21.65 6.56
CA CYS A 50 16.23 -22.19 7.90
C CYS A 50 17.72 -22.18 8.23
N GLN A 51 18.02 -22.08 9.52
CA GLN A 51 19.37 -22.24 10.06
C GLN A 51 19.42 -23.52 10.92
N GLY A 52 20.62 -23.91 11.31
CA GLY A 52 20.84 -25.10 12.13
C GLY A 52 20.70 -26.40 11.34
N ASP A 53 20.05 -27.40 11.90
CA ASP A 53 19.94 -28.73 11.34
C ASP A 53 19.21 -28.76 9.98
N LYS A 54 18.36 -27.77 9.72
CA LYS A 54 17.61 -27.63 8.46
C LYS A 54 18.22 -26.55 7.56
N ALA A 55 19.48 -26.19 7.77
CA ALA A 55 20.15 -25.12 7.02
C ALA A 55 20.03 -25.35 5.51
N GLY A 56 19.63 -24.29 4.80
CA GLY A 56 19.44 -24.31 3.35
C GLY A 56 18.02 -24.65 2.90
N GLU A 57 17.18 -25.17 3.79
CA GLU A 57 15.75 -25.35 3.47
C GLU A 57 15.02 -24.02 3.62
N ASN A 58 14.00 -23.81 2.80
CA ASN A 58 13.13 -22.63 2.93
C ASN A 58 12.25 -22.74 4.18
N LYS A 59 12.09 -21.63 4.89
CA LYS A 59 11.06 -21.54 5.91
C LYS A 59 9.70 -21.73 5.24
N THR A 60 8.73 -22.26 5.97
CA THR A 60 7.40 -22.51 5.40
C THR A 60 6.59 -21.20 5.35
N GLU A 61 5.64 -21.14 4.42
CA GLU A 61 4.70 -20.04 4.34
C GLU A 61 3.89 -19.92 5.64
N GLN A 62 3.51 -21.05 6.23
CA GLN A 62 2.81 -21.07 7.52
C GLN A 62 3.65 -20.46 8.64
N PHE A 63 4.95 -20.75 8.68
CA PHE A 63 5.86 -20.14 9.65
C PHE A 63 5.85 -18.61 9.54
N ALA A 64 5.89 -18.11 8.31
CA ALA A 64 5.86 -16.67 8.05
C ALA A 64 4.55 -16.04 8.53
N GLU A 65 3.42 -16.67 8.25
CA GLU A 65 2.12 -16.18 8.72
C GLU A 65 2.04 -16.12 10.23
N GLU A 66 2.52 -17.16 10.91
CA GLU A 66 2.44 -17.25 12.37
C GLU A 66 3.43 -16.37 13.11
N ASN A 67 4.59 -16.08 12.51
CA ASN A 67 5.68 -15.40 13.22
C ASN A 67 5.98 -13.99 12.70
N TRP A 68 5.77 -13.74 11.43
CA TRP A 68 6.11 -12.44 10.83
C TRP A 68 4.95 -11.46 10.81
N LEU A 69 3.73 -11.93 10.55
CA LEU A 69 2.57 -11.03 10.48
C LEU A 69 2.20 -10.41 11.83
N ILE A 70 2.60 -11.03 12.93
CA ILE A 70 2.33 -10.52 14.28
C ILE A 70 3.39 -9.51 14.77
N ARG A 71 4.48 -9.31 14.03
CA ARG A 71 5.54 -8.38 14.43
C ARG A 71 5.04 -6.94 14.35
N GLU A 72 5.43 -6.13 15.30
CA GLU A 72 5.04 -4.70 15.33
C GLU A 72 5.53 -3.95 14.09
N ASP A 73 6.77 -4.21 13.65
CA ASP A 73 7.33 -3.57 12.47
C ASP A 73 6.56 -3.94 11.20
N VAL A 74 6.15 -5.20 11.07
CA VAL A 74 5.34 -5.66 9.94
C VAL A 74 3.94 -5.05 10.00
N GLN A 75 3.35 -4.94 11.18
CA GLN A 75 2.03 -4.31 11.33
C GLN A 75 2.06 -2.82 10.95
N LYS A 76 3.12 -2.12 11.30
CA LYS A 76 3.34 -0.75 10.81
C LYS A 76 3.44 -0.70 9.29
N GLY A 77 4.16 -1.67 8.73
CA GLY A 77 4.27 -1.81 7.27
C GLY A 77 2.94 -2.09 6.59
N MET A 78 2.05 -2.86 7.22
CA MET A 78 0.70 -3.09 6.69
C MET A 78 -0.07 -1.79 6.52
N ILE A 79 0.01 -0.90 7.50
CA ILE A 79 -0.64 0.41 7.43
C ILE A 79 -0.04 1.24 6.30
N ILE A 80 1.28 1.25 6.19
CA ILE A 80 1.99 1.95 5.10
C ILE A 80 1.56 1.40 3.74
N TYR A 81 1.49 0.08 3.62
CA TYR A 81 1.04 -0.58 2.39
C TYR A 81 -0.39 -0.15 2.03
N MET A 82 -1.29 -0.21 2.97
CA MET A 82 -2.70 0.15 2.75
C MET A 82 -2.85 1.61 2.33
N GLN A 83 -2.12 2.52 2.97
CA GLN A 83 -2.12 3.94 2.63
C GLN A 83 -1.54 4.18 1.23
N HIS A 84 -0.44 3.51 0.90
CA HIS A 84 0.19 3.63 -0.41
C HIS A 84 -0.72 3.12 -1.53
N MET A 85 -1.43 2.02 -1.29
CA MET A 85 -2.27 1.36 -2.28
C MET A 85 -3.72 1.84 -2.28
N LYS A 86 -4.08 2.72 -1.35
CA LYS A 86 -5.48 3.15 -1.16
C LYS A 86 -6.14 3.64 -2.44
N THR A 87 -5.52 4.60 -3.10
CA THR A 87 -6.07 5.18 -4.33
C THR A 87 -6.13 4.14 -5.45
N TYR A 88 -5.07 3.36 -5.60
CA TYR A 88 -5.00 2.30 -6.61
C TYR A 88 -6.13 1.28 -6.41
N ASN A 89 -6.33 0.82 -5.18
CA ASN A 89 -7.39 -0.14 -4.87
C ASN A 89 -8.79 0.46 -5.08
N GLN A 90 -8.98 1.71 -4.70
CA GLN A 90 -10.24 2.42 -4.92
C GLN A 90 -10.55 2.54 -6.42
N MET A 91 -9.53 2.85 -7.23
CA MET A 91 -9.72 2.94 -8.68
C MET A 91 -10.06 1.60 -9.32
N LYS A 92 -9.46 0.51 -8.83
CA LYS A 92 -9.81 -0.84 -9.33
C LYS A 92 -11.25 -1.21 -9.03
N VAL A 93 -11.70 -0.95 -7.80
CA VAL A 93 -13.09 -1.20 -7.41
C VAL A 93 -14.02 -0.32 -8.25
N TYR A 94 -13.69 0.95 -8.43
CA TYR A 94 -14.45 1.88 -9.25
C TYR A 94 -14.62 1.36 -10.68
N GLN A 95 -13.53 0.93 -11.31
CA GLN A 95 -13.57 0.41 -12.69
C GLN A 95 -14.48 -0.81 -12.81
N SER A 96 -14.39 -1.73 -11.84
CA SER A 96 -15.26 -2.90 -11.79
C SER A 96 -16.73 -2.52 -11.67
N MET A 97 -17.05 -1.58 -10.79
CA MET A 97 -18.41 -1.12 -10.58
C MET A 97 -18.96 -0.32 -11.78
N LEU A 98 -18.09 0.46 -12.43
CA LEU A 98 -18.47 1.18 -13.65
C LEU A 98 -18.88 0.21 -14.75
N GLN A 99 -18.14 -0.86 -14.97
CA GLN A 99 -18.49 -1.87 -15.97
C GLN A 99 -19.81 -2.54 -15.66
N LYS A 100 -20.06 -2.88 -14.41
CA LYS A 100 -21.34 -3.46 -13.98
C LYS A 100 -22.49 -2.47 -14.15
N ALA A 101 -22.27 -1.20 -13.83
CA ALA A 101 -23.28 -0.16 -14.01
C ALA A 101 -23.65 0.02 -15.48
N LEU A 102 -22.66 -0.02 -16.38
CA LEU A 102 -22.90 0.09 -17.82
C LEU A 102 -23.67 -1.11 -18.37
N SER A 103 -23.61 -2.26 -17.71
CA SER A 103 -24.40 -3.44 -18.07
C SER A 103 -25.80 -3.46 -17.43
N GLY A 104 -26.19 -2.42 -16.69
CA GLY A 104 -27.52 -2.25 -16.13
C GLY A 104 -27.67 -2.54 -14.65
N ASP A 105 -26.60 -2.75 -13.91
CA ASP A 105 -26.64 -2.98 -12.46
C ASP A 105 -26.90 -1.66 -11.71
N VAL A 106 -28.07 -1.53 -11.09
CA VAL A 106 -28.49 -0.31 -10.39
C VAL A 106 -27.64 -0.03 -9.14
N ASN A 107 -27.29 -1.07 -8.38
CA ASN A 107 -26.46 -0.90 -7.18
C ASN A 107 -25.06 -0.42 -7.54
N SER A 108 -24.50 -0.94 -8.63
CA SER A 108 -23.20 -0.51 -9.12
C SER A 108 -23.22 0.93 -9.62
N ALA A 109 -24.31 1.35 -10.28
CA ALA A 109 -24.47 2.74 -10.71
C ALA A 109 -24.52 3.69 -9.53
N LYS A 110 -25.20 3.32 -8.46
CA LYS A 110 -25.25 4.10 -7.22
C LYS A 110 -23.88 4.21 -6.58
N TYR A 111 -23.12 3.12 -6.55
CA TYR A 111 -21.74 3.12 -6.04
C TYR A 111 -20.87 4.11 -6.83
N VAL A 112 -20.97 4.11 -8.16
CA VAL A 112 -20.19 5.01 -9.01
C VAL A 112 -20.52 6.47 -8.72
N ASP A 113 -21.81 6.81 -8.57
CA ASP A 113 -22.24 8.16 -8.24
C ASP A 113 -21.72 8.60 -6.88
N ASP A 114 -21.80 7.73 -5.87
CA ASP A 114 -21.28 8.01 -4.52
C ASP A 114 -19.76 8.20 -4.53
N PHE A 115 -19.04 7.40 -5.30
CA PHE A 115 -17.60 7.51 -5.43
C PHE A 115 -17.20 8.84 -6.08
N ASN A 116 -17.88 9.25 -7.14
CA ASN A 116 -17.64 10.52 -7.81
C ASN A 116 -17.91 11.70 -6.88
N SER A 117 -18.96 11.63 -6.07
CA SER A 117 -19.25 12.66 -5.07
C SER A 117 -18.15 12.78 -4.03
N LYS A 118 -17.58 11.66 -3.59
CA LYS A 118 -16.44 11.65 -2.64
C LYS A 118 -15.19 12.26 -3.27
N LEU A 119 -14.92 11.96 -4.53
CA LEU A 119 -13.79 12.54 -5.24
C LEU A 119 -13.91 14.06 -5.34
N ASP A 120 -15.10 14.56 -5.68
CA ASP A 120 -15.35 16.00 -5.76
C ASP A 120 -15.11 16.68 -4.43
N LYS A 121 -15.57 16.10 -3.33
CA LYS A 121 -15.32 16.62 -1.98
C LYS A 121 -13.85 16.61 -1.60
N MET A 122 -13.13 15.54 -1.95
CA MET A 122 -11.69 15.46 -1.70
C MET A 122 -10.91 16.52 -2.45
N LEU A 123 -11.29 16.80 -3.69
CA LEU A 123 -10.67 17.85 -4.50
C LEU A 123 -10.95 19.24 -3.94
N GLU A 124 -12.18 19.50 -3.51
CA GLU A 124 -12.56 20.76 -2.86
C GLU A 124 -11.75 20.98 -1.57
N ASN A 125 -11.69 19.98 -0.70
CA ASN A 125 -10.94 20.07 0.55
C ASN A 125 -9.45 20.31 0.31
N LYS A 126 -8.88 19.67 -0.69
CA LYS A 126 -7.48 19.85 -1.04
C LYS A 126 -7.21 21.25 -1.58
N THR A 127 -8.13 21.79 -2.37
CA THR A 127 -8.03 23.15 -2.88
C THR A 127 -8.11 24.18 -1.75
N GLU A 128 -9.07 24.04 -0.86
CA GLU A 128 -9.22 24.89 0.32
C GLU A 128 -7.98 24.86 1.19
N GLN A 129 -7.42 23.68 1.41
CA GLN A 129 -6.22 23.51 2.22
C GLN A 129 -5.01 24.18 1.57
N ASN A 130 -4.87 24.06 0.26
CA ASN A 130 -3.80 24.76 -0.48
C ASN A 130 -3.96 26.26 -0.41
N GLU A 131 -5.17 26.79 -0.53
CA GLU A 131 -5.46 28.22 -0.39
C GLU A 131 -5.09 28.74 1.00
N ILE A 132 -5.43 27.99 2.05
CA ILE A 132 -5.08 28.33 3.44
C ILE A 132 -3.56 28.34 3.61
N GLU A 133 -2.87 27.32 3.09
CA GLU A 133 -1.41 27.25 3.16
C GLU A 133 -0.74 28.43 2.45
N GLU A 134 -1.23 28.83 1.30
CA GLU A 134 -0.72 29.99 0.57
C GLU A 134 -0.93 31.29 1.34
N LEU A 135 -2.11 31.47 1.94
CA LEU A 135 -2.39 32.61 2.79
C LEU A 135 -1.46 32.66 3.99
N MET A 136 -1.19 31.54 4.61
CA MET A 136 -0.26 31.45 5.74
C MET A 136 1.17 31.77 5.37
N LYS A 137 1.58 31.37 4.18
CA LYS A 137 2.91 31.74 3.64
C LYS A 137 3.02 33.24 3.39
N GLY A 138 1.94 33.86 2.88
CA GLY A 138 1.90 35.31 2.61
C GLY A 138 1.92 36.18 3.84
N VAL A 139 1.41 35.66 4.97
CA VAL A 139 1.33 36.41 6.23
C VAL A 139 2.65 36.37 6.99
N ASN A 140 3.63 35.62 6.53
CA ASN A 140 4.95 35.52 7.14
C ASN A 140 4.87 35.46 8.69
N ILE A 141 4.15 34.50 9.16
CA ILE A 141 4.00 34.32 10.59
C ILE A 141 5.31 33.76 11.13
N ASN A 142 6.13 34.62 11.66
CA ASN A 142 7.21 34.22 12.52
C ASN A 142 6.60 33.77 13.83
N VAL A 143 5.92 32.66 13.79
CA VAL A 143 5.49 32.00 15.01
C VAL A 143 6.69 31.25 15.54
N ASN A 144 7.41 31.91 16.34
CA ASN A 144 8.46 31.26 17.09
C ASN A 144 7.87 30.55 18.28
#